data_95a6519e3f10eb6d02984175583a8b54
#
_entry.id   95a6519e3f10eb6d02984175583a8b54
#
_cell.length_a   1.000
_cell.length_b   1.000
_cell.length_c   1.000
_cell.angle_alpha   90.00
_cell.angle_beta   90.00
_cell.angle_gamma   90.00
#
_symmetry.space_group_name_H-M   'P 1'
#
loop_
_entity.id
_entity.type
_entity.pdbx_description
1 polymer ?
#
loop_
_entity_poly.entity_id
_entity_poly.type
_entity_poly.pdbx_seq_one_letter_code
_entity_poly.pdbx_strand_id
1 'polypeptide(L)'
;MKEYIAFIKDSKFWIPVLILVGLEIGMQFGCYRPFLKKNSYAANVSRITNHVLEKQKEFDPDILVVGTSVAYQGLSIPILNQELSTLGKKVQSIAIPGTELIVQDLAVLKTLPHFKNVKTVIHVFEVTTPWVGQKILNLPTLAMISEFNRLEVYSRIYDFDYQVNVNDLIYITLKSIAYRRDIQDLILSPSKRIKDIGKRFKIENLNPWDYENSYLERISMYPIQDISNCIEKTDPANGQPIPEGSDRFHKKAIFDTCIIANHIVTHAKEDEVTKQYFDRLKILHDEIRRIGKENGQNIQIIGVVAPYSQLIQKWRLTERNEVWKRELKRIHPSNPVPLLDYQGMLDGSDNGDYYYDLIHLNSIGMKN
;
A
#
# COMPACT_ATOMS: atom_id res chain seq x y z
N MET A 1 -5.62 5.97 -47.73
CA MET A 1 -4.77 7.06 -47.21
C MET A 1 -5.45 8.44 -47.29
N LYS A 2 -6.03 8.87 -48.43
CA LYS A 2 -6.76 10.15 -48.54
C LYS A 2 -7.93 10.33 -47.57
N GLU A 3 -8.71 9.27 -47.33
CA GLU A 3 -9.84 9.28 -46.39
C GLU A 3 -9.41 9.47 -44.94
N TYR A 4 -8.30 8.85 -44.51
CA TYR A 4 -7.74 9.04 -43.17
C TYR A 4 -7.24 10.47 -42.97
N ILE A 5 -6.65 11.08 -44.02
CA ILE A 5 -6.20 12.47 -43.95
C ILE A 5 -7.40 13.43 -43.88
N ALA A 6 -8.48 13.14 -44.61
CA ALA A 6 -9.72 13.90 -44.52
C ALA A 6 -10.37 13.82 -43.14
N PHE A 7 -10.38 12.63 -42.56
CA PHE A 7 -10.91 12.40 -41.18
C PHE A 7 -10.10 13.16 -40.12
N ILE A 8 -8.76 13.10 -40.18
CA ILE A 8 -7.89 13.85 -39.26
C ILE A 8 -8.05 15.37 -39.40
N LYS A 9 -8.43 15.87 -40.60
CA LYS A 9 -8.69 17.30 -40.82
C LYS A 9 -10.07 17.76 -40.35
N ASP A 10 -10.98 16.83 -40.05
CA ASP A 10 -12.31 17.18 -39.58
C ASP A 10 -12.24 17.70 -38.14
N SER A 11 -12.81 18.89 -37.92
CA SER A 11 -12.91 19.48 -36.59
C SER A 11 -13.68 18.60 -35.60
N LYS A 12 -14.64 17.81 -36.07
CA LYS A 12 -15.39 16.86 -35.26
C LYS A 12 -14.52 15.78 -34.64
N PHE A 13 -13.42 15.40 -35.29
CA PHE A 13 -12.42 14.50 -34.73
C PHE A 13 -11.65 15.14 -33.57
N TRP A 14 -11.27 16.40 -33.71
CA TRP A 14 -10.44 17.07 -32.72
C TRP A 14 -11.18 17.47 -31.44
N ILE A 15 -12.49 17.73 -31.51
CA ILE A 15 -13.28 18.11 -30.32
C ILE A 15 -13.16 17.05 -29.20
N PRO A 16 -13.47 15.74 -29.42
CA PRO A 16 -13.28 14.72 -28.38
C PRO A 16 -11.84 14.54 -27.97
N VAL A 17 -10.87 14.65 -28.90
CA VAL A 17 -9.43 14.57 -28.56
C VAL A 17 -9.05 15.71 -27.63
N LEU A 18 -9.42 16.95 -27.92
CA LEU A 18 -9.12 18.10 -27.05
C LEU A 18 -9.81 18.00 -25.69
N ILE A 19 -11.02 17.45 -25.62
CA ILE A 19 -11.70 17.19 -24.35
C ILE A 19 -10.90 16.16 -23.53
N LEU A 20 -10.47 15.06 -24.13
CA LEU A 20 -9.68 14.03 -23.45
C LEU A 20 -8.32 14.58 -22.98
N VAL A 21 -7.64 15.36 -23.81
CA VAL A 21 -6.37 16.01 -23.45
C VAL A 21 -6.59 17.00 -22.30
N GLY A 22 -7.65 17.81 -22.37
CA GLY A 22 -7.99 18.76 -21.30
C GLY A 22 -8.33 18.06 -19.97
N LEU A 23 -9.05 16.95 -20.01
CA LEU A 23 -9.32 16.11 -18.84
C LEU A 23 -8.04 15.53 -18.26
N GLU A 24 -7.15 14.99 -19.12
CA GLU A 24 -5.88 14.44 -18.66
C GLU A 24 -5.01 15.51 -18.01
N ILE A 25 -4.89 16.70 -18.64
CA ILE A 25 -4.18 17.85 -18.06
C ILE A 25 -4.76 18.21 -16.69
N GLY A 26 -6.09 18.33 -16.59
CA GLY A 26 -6.76 18.58 -15.31
C GLY A 26 -6.43 17.52 -14.25
N MET A 27 -6.40 16.24 -14.63
CA MET A 27 -6.03 15.14 -13.72
C MET A 27 -4.56 15.21 -13.30
N GLN A 28 -3.63 15.60 -14.17
CA GLN A 28 -2.23 15.78 -13.85
C GLN A 28 -2.03 16.82 -12.73
N PHE A 29 -2.81 17.89 -12.75
CA PHE A 29 -2.80 18.94 -11.72
C PHE A 29 -3.72 18.65 -10.52
N GLY A 30 -4.27 17.45 -10.43
CA GLY A 30 -5.07 17.03 -9.29
C GLY A 30 -6.50 17.55 -9.24
N CYS A 31 -7.01 18.16 -10.31
CA CYS A 31 -8.39 18.70 -10.36
C CYS A 31 -9.47 17.63 -10.09
N TYR A 32 -9.16 16.35 -10.28
CA TYR A 32 -10.07 15.24 -10.01
C TYR A 32 -10.08 14.79 -8.53
N ARG A 33 -9.10 15.18 -7.71
CA ARG A 33 -8.99 14.74 -6.30
C ARG A 33 -10.25 14.99 -5.45
N PRO A 34 -10.92 16.14 -5.53
CA PRO A 34 -12.16 16.41 -4.79
C PRO A 34 -13.31 15.46 -5.17
N PHE A 35 -13.27 14.88 -6.35
CA PHE A 35 -14.32 14.03 -6.90
C PHE A 35 -14.08 12.53 -6.66
N LEU A 36 -12.95 12.14 -6.06
CA LEU A 36 -12.65 10.75 -5.74
C LEU A 36 -13.70 10.17 -4.79
N LYS A 37 -14.08 8.92 -5.01
CA LYS A 37 -15.01 8.21 -4.13
C LYS A 37 -14.41 8.05 -2.74
N LYS A 38 -15.16 8.41 -1.70
CA LYS A 38 -14.74 8.20 -0.30
C LYS A 38 -14.38 6.73 -0.10
N ASN A 39 -13.26 6.48 0.57
CA ASN A 39 -12.74 5.15 0.86
C ASN A 39 -12.36 4.30 -0.37
N SER A 40 -12.29 4.90 -1.59
CA SER A 40 -11.68 4.22 -2.73
C SER A 40 -10.16 4.14 -2.54
N TYR A 41 -9.54 3.17 -3.24
CA TYR A 41 -8.09 3.05 -3.25
C TYR A 41 -7.41 4.36 -3.68
N ALA A 42 -7.91 4.99 -4.75
CA ALA A 42 -7.40 6.27 -5.24
C ALA A 42 -7.55 7.40 -4.20
N ALA A 43 -8.65 7.43 -3.45
CA ALA A 43 -8.84 8.40 -2.37
C ALA A 43 -7.85 8.16 -1.22
N ASN A 44 -7.55 6.90 -0.89
CA ASN A 44 -6.57 6.55 0.13
C ASN A 44 -5.15 6.97 -0.29
N VAL A 45 -4.73 6.66 -1.52
CA VAL A 45 -3.43 7.11 -2.06
C VAL A 45 -3.33 8.63 -2.05
N SER A 46 -4.36 9.34 -2.52
CA SER A 46 -4.40 10.81 -2.52
C SER A 46 -4.33 11.39 -1.10
N ARG A 47 -5.03 10.79 -0.14
CA ARG A 47 -5.01 11.20 1.26
C ARG A 47 -3.63 11.05 1.86
N ILE A 48 -3.01 9.88 1.69
CA ILE A 48 -1.69 9.57 2.24
C ILE A 48 -0.61 10.48 1.65
N THR A 49 -0.66 10.78 0.36
CA THR A 49 0.42 11.50 -0.33
C THR A 49 0.23 13.00 -0.44
N ASN A 50 -1.00 13.49 -0.49
CA ASN A 50 -1.26 14.92 -0.72
C ASN A 50 -1.80 15.63 0.52
N HIS A 51 -2.80 15.05 1.18
CA HIS A 51 -3.37 15.69 2.37
C HIS A 51 -2.38 15.74 3.54
N VAL A 52 -1.50 14.73 3.64
CA VAL A 52 -0.36 14.74 4.56
C VAL A 52 0.50 15.98 4.39
N LEU A 53 0.79 16.35 3.14
CA LEU A 53 1.60 17.54 2.84
C LEU A 53 0.85 18.83 3.11
N GLU A 54 -0.44 18.89 2.87
CA GLU A 54 -1.28 20.05 3.16
C GLU A 54 -1.34 20.34 4.67
N LYS A 55 -1.27 19.30 5.48
CA LYS A 55 -1.37 19.36 6.94
C LYS A 55 -0.03 19.17 7.67
N GLN A 56 1.09 19.15 6.96
CA GLN A 56 2.41 18.83 7.53
C GLN A 56 2.79 19.69 8.75
N LYS A 57 2.46 20.98 8.75
CA LYS A 57 2.79 21.89 9.88
C LYS A 57 2.04 21.53 11.16
N GLU A 58 0.85 20.94 11.01
CA GLU A 58 0.00 20.51 12.13
C GLU A 58 0.44 19.14 12.65
N PHE A 59 0.90 18.26 11.75
CA PHE A 59 1.18 16.86 12.02
C PHE A 59 2.66 16.47 11.88
N ASP A 60 3.59 17.39 11.97
CA ASP A 60 5.02 17.08 11.84
C ASP A 60 5.42 15.98 12.86
N PRO A 61 5.71 14.74 12.42
CA PRO A 61 5.91 13.61 13.32
C PRO A 61 7.36 13.47 13.77
N ASP A 62 7.53 12.80 14.92
CA ASP A 62 8.83 12.25 15.37
C ASP A 62 9.09 10.87 14.75
N ILE A 63 8.01 10.12 14.50
CA ILE A 63 8.03 8.74 14.03
C ILE A 63 7.19 8.63 12.76
N LEU A 64 7.78 8.10 11.69
CA LEU A 64 7.10 7.86 10.43
C LEU A 64 6.95 6.36 10.19
N VAL A 65 5.73 5.91 9.89
CA VAL A 65 5.46 4.52 9.52
C VAL A 65 5.43 4.39 8.01
N VAL A 66 6.21 3.43 7.49
CA VAL A 66 6.27 3.04 6.07
C VAL A 66 5.88 1.57 5.96
N GLY A 67 5.21 1.20 4.90
CA GLY A 67 4.83 -0.19 4.65
C GLY A 67 3.68 -0.34 3.67
N THR A 68 3.11 -1.54 3.65
CA THR A 68 2.00 -1.94 2.78
C THR A 68 0.65 -1.90 3.52
N SER A 69 -0.32 -2.67 3.01
CA SER A 69 -1.61 -2.88 3.66
C SER A 69 -1.50 -3.43 5.08
N VAL A 70 -0.48 -4.23 5.36
CA VAL A 70 -0.25 -4.79 6.70
C VAL A 70 0.02 -3.67 7.71
N ALA A 71 0.83 -2.67 7.33
CA ALA A 71 1.07 -1.48 8.16
C ALA A 71 -0.20 -0.60 8.24
N TYR A 72 -0.84 -0.38 7.08
CA TYR A 72 -2.01 0.48 6.98
C TYR A 72 -3.20 -0.02 7.80
N GLN A 73 -3.40 -1.32 7.90
CA GLN A 73 -4.50 -1.95 8.63
C GLN A 73 -4.10 -2.50 10.01
N GLY A 74 -2.80 -2.71 10.20
CA GLY A 74 -2.29 -3.29 11.44
C GLY A 74 -1.94 -2.27 12.53
N LEU A 75 -1.78 -1.00 12.19
CA LEU A 75 -1.37 0.03 13.14
C LEU A 75 -2.42 1.14 13.25
N SER A 76 -2.95 1.32 14.45
CA SER A 76 -3.85 2.43 14.76
C SER A 76 -3.04 3.69 15.12
N ILE A 77 -2.92 4.62 14.18
CA ILE A 77 -2.20 5.88 14.41
C ILE A 77 -2.82 6.72 15.54
N PRO A 78 -4.17 6.83 15.67
CA PRO A 78 -4.77 7.49 16.83
C PRO A 78 -4.37 6.88 18.17
N ILE A 79 -4.40 5.54 18.30
CA ILE A 79 -4.01 4.84 19.54
C ILE A 79 -2.53 5.07 19.81
N LEU A 80 -1.65 4.90 18.80
CA LEU A 80 -0.22 5.14 18.97
C LEU A 80 0.07 6.59 19.41
N ASN A 81 -0.61 7.57 18.83
CA ASN A 81 -0.46 8.96 19.25
C ASN A 81 -0.96 9.19 20.68
N GLN A 82 -2.04 8.53 21.10
CA GLN A 82 -2.54 8.60 22.46
C GLN A 82 -1.51 8.03 23.45
N GLU A 83 -1.01 6.84 23.21
CA GLU A 83 -0.02 6.17 24.07
C GLU A 83 1.31 6.93 24.13
N LEU A 84 1.80 7.43 22.99
CA LEU A 84 3.07 8.15 22.92
C LEU A 84 2.98 9.63 23.31
N SER A 85 1.76 10.13 23.56
CA SER A 85 1.54 11.53 24.00
C SER A 85 2.25 11.84 25.32
N THR A 86 2.32 10.86 26.23
CA THR A 86 3.05 10.98 27.52
C THR A 86 4.55 11.20 27.36
N LEU A 87 5.10 10.75 26.21
CA LEU A 87 6.50 10.93 25.83
C LEU A 87 6.70 12.16 24.94
N GLY A 88 5.65 12.93 24.66
CA GLY A 88 5.68 14.07 23.74
C GLY A 88 6.01 13.66 22.31
N LYS A 89 5.70 12.42 21.88
CA LYS A 89 6.00 11.89 20.56
C LYS A 89 4.76 11.84 19.69
N LYS A 90 4.96 12.11 18.38
CA LYS A 90 3.93 12.04 17.36
C LYS A 90 4.29 11.00 16.30
N VAL A 91 3.32 10.20 15.91
CA VAL A 91 3.44 9.17 14.88
C VAL A 91 2.58 9.52 13.67
N GLN A 92 3.11 9.32 12.49
CA GLN A 92 2.39 9.44 11.23
C GLN A 92 2.63 8.20 10.36
N SER A 93 1.69 7.88 9.48
CA SER A 93 1.83 6.76 8.55
C SER A 93 1.67 7.22 7.10
N ILE A 94 2.60 6.79 6.26
CA ILE A 94 2.52 6.89 4.81
C ILE A 94 2.41 5.51 4.14
N ALA A 95 2.02 4.51 4.92
CA ALA A 95 1.79 3.17 4.41
C ALA A 95 0.66 3.15 3.39
N ILE A 96 0.90 2.52 2.23
CA ILE A 96 -0.05 2.45 1.12
C ILE A 96 -0.39 0.97 0.85
N PRO A 97 -1.67 0.58 0.89
CA PRO A 97 -2.06 -0.80 0.63
C PRO A 97 -1.64 -1.31 -0.76
N GLY A 98 -1.22 -2.58 -0.83
CA GLY A 98 -0.92 -3.27 -2.09
C GLY A 98 0.24 -2.66 -2.87
N THR A 99 1.27 -2.18 -2.19
CA THR A 99 2.39 -1.48 -2.82
C THR A 99 3.71 -2.24 -2.71
N GLU A 100 4.48 -2.12 -3.78
CA GLU A 100 5.87 -2.56 -3.84
C GLU A 100 6.81 -1.52 -3.21
N LEU A 101 8.06 -1.91 -2.99
CA LEU A 101 9.09 -1.04 -2.39
C LEU A 101 9.31 0.26 -3.18
N ILE A 102 9.20 0.25 -4.51
CA ILE A 102 9.31 1.45 -5.34
C ILE A 102 8.21 2.48 -5.03
N VAL A 103 6.97 2.03 -4.77
CA VAL A 103 5.88 2.95 -4.43
C VAL A 103 6.07 3.51 -3.03
N GLN A 104 6.58 2.71 -2.10
CA GLN A 104 6.95 3.18 -0.76
C GLN A 104 8.09 4.20 -0.83
N ASP A 105 9.08 3.99 -1.69
CA ASP A 105 10.16 4.92 -1.96
C ASP A 105 9.64 6.26 -2.50
N LEU A 106 8.77 6.23 -3.49
CA LEU A 106 8.13 7.44 -4.03
C LEU A 106 7.27 8.17 -2.99
N ALA A 107 6.60 7.43 -2.09
CA ALA A 107 5.87 8.04 -0.98
C ALA A 107 6.82 8.73 0.01
N VAL A 108 7.95 8.11 0.30
CA VAL A 108 9.02 8.69 1.13
C VAL A 108 9.60 9.94 0.47
N LEU A 109 9.99 9.86 -0.79
CA LEU A 109 10.51 10.99 -1.58
C LEU A 109 9.56 12.20 -1.56
N LYS A 110 8.27 11.92 -1.68
CA LYS A 110 7.25 12.95 -1.72
C LYS A 110 6.97 13.59 -0.36
N THR A 111 7.08 12.84 0.73
CA THR A 111 6.58 13.29 2.04
C THR A 111 7.70 13.62 3.04
N LEU A 112 8.70 12.76 3.16
CA LEU A 112 9.75 12.89 4.18
C LEU A 112 10.56 14.19 4.09
N PRO A 113 10.86 14.79 2.92
CA PRO A 113 11.55 16.08 2.86
C PRO A 113 10.83 17.21 3.59
N HIS A 114 9.52 17.09 3.76
CA HIS A 114 8.69 18.10 4.42
C HIS A 114 8.58 17.92 5.93
N PHE A 115 8.92 16.75 6.48
CA PHE A 115 8.91 16.45 7.90
C PHE A 115 10.26 16.78 8.53
N LYS A 116 10.30 17.73 9.43
CA LYS A 116 11.56 18.23 10.01
C LYS A 116 11.92 17.61 11.37
N ASN A 117 10.99 16.87 11.98
CA ASN A 117 11.18 16.28 13.31
C ASN A 117 11.38 14.77 13.30
N VAL A 118 11.25 14.11 12.15
CA VAL A 118 11.34 12.64 12.05
C VAL A 118 12.74 12.17 12.47
N LYS A 119 12.78 11.37 13.53
CA LYS A 119 14.00 10.72 14.04
C LYS A 119 13.98 9.21 13.86
N THR A 120 12.78 8.65 13.70
CA THR A 120 12.59 7.20 13.56
C THR A 120 11.66 6.90 12.40
N VAL A 121 12.05 5.96 11.57
CA VAL A 121 11.16 5.35 10.58
C VAL A 121 10.91 3.91 10.99
N ILE A 122 9.64 3.57 11.21
CA ILE A 122 9.20 2.20 11.40
C ILE A 122 8.82 1.66 10.04
N HIS A 123 9.59 0.70 9.53
CA HIS A 123 9.27 0.02 8.30
C HIS A 123 8.61 -1.32 8.62
N VAL A 124 7.31 -1.41 8.38
CA VAL A 124 6.55 -2.64 8.61
C VAL A 124 6.72 -3.56 7.43
N PHE A 125 7.38 -4.68 7.66
CA PHE A 125 7.65 -5.68 6.64
C PHE A 125 6.50 -6.67 6.53
N GLU A 126 6.18 -6.99 5.30
CA GLU A 126 5.39 -8.17 4.98
C GLU A 126 6.35 -9.34 4.79
N VAL A 127 6.40 -10.22 5.79
CA VAL A 127 7.42 -11.29 5.86
C VAL A 127 7.43 -12.23 4.66
N THR A 128 6.32 -12.28 3.95
CA THR A 128 6.11 -13.16 2.79
C THR A 128 6.62 -12.57 1.48
N THR A 129 6.71 -11.24 1.38
CA THR A 129 7.01 -10.51 0.14
C THR A 129 8.33 -10.92 -0.54
N PRO A 130 9.44 -11.20 0.18
CA PRO A 130 10.68 -11.61 -0.49
C PRO A 130 10.53 -12.87 -1.33
N TRP A 131 9.65 -13.79 -0.95
CA TRP A 131 9.44 -15.06 -1.64
C TRP A 131 8.32 -15.03 -2.68
N VAL A 132 7.40 -14.08 -2.60
CA VAL A 132 6.33 -13.92 -3.62
C VAL A 132 6.87 -13.25 -4.89
N GLY A 133 7.93 -12.47 -4.76
CA GLY A 133 8.55 -11.76 -5.87
C GLY A 133 7.75 -10.53 -6.31
N GLN A 134 8.35 -9.38 -6.22
CA GLN A 134 7.78 -8.12 -6.72
C GLN A 134 8.19 -7.90 -8.18
N LYS A 135 7.76 -8.81 -9.07
CA LYS A 135 8.07 -8.70 -10.51
C LYS A 135 7.09 -7.79 -11.25
N ILE A 136 5.89 -7.59 -10.71
CA ILE A 136 4.81 -6.85 -11.34
C ILE A 136 4.64 -5.53 -10.59
N LEU A 137 4.70 -4.42 -11.32
CA LEU A 137 4.47 -3.09 -10.79
C LEU A 137 2.96 -2.80 -10.63
N ASN A 138 2.60 -2.14 -9.55
CA ASN A 138 1.28 -1.55 -9.40
C ASN A 138 1.21 -0.22 -10.18
N LEU A 139 1.08 -0.34 -11.51
CA LEU A 139 1.07 0.79 -12.43
C LEU A 139 0.05 1.88 -12.06
N PRO A 140 -1.20 1.55 -11.65
CA PRO A 140 -2.15 2.57 -11.20
C PRO A 140 -1.62 3.41 -10.04
N THR A 141 -1.00 2.79 -9.04
CA THR A 141 -0.47 3.49 -7.88
C THR A 141 0.71 4.37 -8.24
N LEU A 142 1.62 3.87 -9.09
CA LEU A 142 2.71 4.68 -9.64
C LEU A 142 2.19 5.92 -10.35
N ALA A 143 1.16 5.78 -11.20
CA ALA A 143 0.53 6.91 -11.88
C ALA A 143 -0.14 7.89 -10.91
N MET A 144 -0.79 7.39 -9.85
CA MET A 144 -1.47 8.23 -8.84
C MET A 144 -0.49 9.06 -8.01
N ILE A 145 0.63 8.45 -7.59
CA ILE A 145 1.63 9.09 -6.73
C ILE A 145 2.56 10.02 -7.50
N SER A 146 2.77 9.78 -8.79
CA SER A 146 3.67 10.53 -9.65
C SER A 146 3.26 11.99 -9.78
N GLU A 147 4.24 12.88 -9.77
CA GLU A 147 4.06 14.28 -10.14
C GLU A 147 3.94 14.45 -11.67
N PHE A 148 3.74 15.68 -12.14
CA PHE A 148 3.67 15.98 -13.58
C PHE A 148 4.98 15.57 -14.28
N ASN A 149 6.12 15.85 -13.66
CA ASN A 149 7.41 15.37 -14.15
C ASN A 149 7.58 13.88 -13.80
N ARG A 150 7.60 13.04 -14.83
CA ARG A 150 7.75 11.59 -14.70
C ARG A 150 9.20 11.10 -14.65
N LEU A 151 10.17 11.98 -14.82
CA LEU A 151 11.59 11.59 -14.84
C LEU A 151 12.00 10.88 -13.55
N GLU A 152 11.51 11.35 -12.40
CA GLU A 152 11.78 10.72 -11.12
C GLU A 152 11.26 9.27 -11.08
N VAL A 153 10.01 9.05 -11.51
CA VAL A 153 9.42 7.71 -11.52
C VAL A 153 10.18 6.78 -12.45
N TYR A 154 10.57 7.25 -13.63
CA TYR A 154 11.34 6.45 -14.59
C TYR A 154 12.75 6.14 -14.07
N SER A 155 13.42 7.12 -13.43
CA SER A 155 14.69 6.86 -12.75
C SER A 155 14.54 5.78 -11.68
N ARG A 156 13.51 5.88 -10.85
CA ARG A 156 13.27 4.87 -9.81
C ARG A 156 12.94 3.49 -10.36
N ILE A 157 12.20 3.38 -11.45
CA ILE A 157 11.95 2.10 -12.11
C ILE A 157 13.28 1.46 -12.53
N TYR A 158 14.20 2.25 -13.06
CA TYR A 158 15.53 1.79 -13.42
C TYR A 158 16.36 1.40 -12.20
N ASP A 159 16.42 2.24 -11.18
CA ASP A 159 17.19 2.00 -9.94
C ASP A 159 16.73 0.74 -9.21
N PHE A 160 15.42 0.48 -9.23
CA PHE A 160 14.80 -0.71 -8.62
C PHE A 160 14.81 -1.94 -9.52
N ASP A 161 15.45 -1.86 -10.69
CA ASP A 161 15.54 -2.96 -11.65
C ASP A 161 14.19 -3.59 -12.01
N TYR A 162 13.22 -2.73 -12.38
CA TYR A 162 11.95 -3.20 -12.93
C TYR A 162 11.96 -3.13 -14.46
N GLN A 163 11.49 -4.22 -15.08
CA GLN A 163 11.28 -4.25 -16.52
C GLN A 163 9.91 -3.69 -16.86
N VAL A 164 9.87 -2.69 -17.72
CA VAL A 164 8.64 -2.05 -18.18
C VAL A 164 8.59 -2.03 -19.71
N ASN A 165 7.41 -2.21 -20.25
CA ASN A 165 7.14 -2.10 -21.67
C ASN A 165 6.45 -0.75 -22.01
N VAL A 166 6.23 -0.49 -23.29
CA VAL A 166 5.60 0.77 -23.75
C VAL A 166 4.19 0.96 -23.18
N ASN A 167 3.41 -0.11 -23.04
CA ASN A 167 2.07 -0.02 -22.45
C ASN A 167 2.12 0.38 -20.98
N ASP A 168 3.10 -0.13 -20.23
CA ASP A 168 3.32 0.22 -18.84
C ASP A 168 3.67 1.70 -18.71
N LEU A 169 4.52 2.22 -19.60
CA LEU A 169 4.88 3.64 -19.61
C LEU A 169 3.67 4.54 -19.91
N ILE A 170 2.82 4.15 -20.88
CA ILE A 170 1.57 4.85 -21.17
C ILE A 170 0.68 4.86 -19.91
N TYR A 171 0.57 3.71 -19.23
CA TYR A 171 -0.25 3.56 -18.03
C TYR A 171 0.24 4.46 -16.88
N ILE A 172 1.54 4.54 -16.66
CA ILE A 172 2.14 5.41 -15.64
C ILE A 172 1.95 6.88 -16.00
N THR A 173 1.98 7.21 -17.30
CA THR A 173 1.89 8.59 -17.77
C THR A 173 0.47 9.15 -17.66
N LEU A 174 -0.56 8.35 -18.01
CA LEU A 174 -1.93 8.80 -18.08
C LEU A 174 -2.69 8.54 -16.78
N LYS A 175 -2.93 9.61 -16.00
CA LYS A 175 -3.71 9.53 -14.76
C LYS A 175 -5.16 9.12 -14.98
N SER A 176 -5.77 9.48 -16.10
CA SER A 176 -7.13 9.04 -16.45
C SER A 176 -7.26 7.52 -16.48
N ILE A 177 -6.22 6.81 -16.93
CA ILE A 177 -6.20 5.35 -16.91
C ILE A 177 -6.12 4.81 -15.48
N ALA A 178 -5.31 5.44 -14.62
CA ALA A 178 -5.19 5.05 -13.22
C ALA A 178 -6.50 5.25 -12.45
N TYR A 179 -7.21 6.34 -12.70
CA TYR A 179 -8.49 6.67 -12.08
C TYR A 179 -9.72 6.05 -12.78
N ARG A 180 -9.53 5.26 -13.84
CA ARG A 180 -10.64 4.74 -14.68
C ARG A 180 -11.79 4.10 -13.91
N ARG A 181 -11.50 3.35 -12.84
CA ARG A 181 -12.54 2.69 -12.03
C ARG A 181 -13.38 3.70 -11.26
N ASP A 182 -12.75 4.73 -10.73
CA ASP A 182 -13.45 5.81 -10.02
C ASP A 182 -14.28 6.68 -10.99
N ILE A 183 -13.71 6.98 -12.16
CA ILE A 183 -14.41 7.69 -13.25
C ILE A 183 -15.62 6.89 -13.73
N GLN A 184 -15.44 5.58 -13.96
CA GLN A 184 -16.52 4.69 -14.36
C GLN A 184 -17.65 4.66 -13.32
N ASP A 185 -17.33 4.58 -12.05
CA ASP A 185 -18.33 4.62 -10.97
C ASP A 185 -19.07 5.96 -10.94
N LEU A 186 -18.38 7.08 -11.19
CA LEU A 186 -19.01 8.39 -11.31
C LEU A 186 -19.99 8.46 -12.48
N ILE A 187 -19.62 7.89 -13.64
CA ILE A 187 -20.46 7.88 -14.84
C ILE A 187 -21.68 6.95 -14.67
N LEU A 188 -21.48 5.77 -14.09
CA LEU A 188 -22.55 4.78 -13.92
C LEU A 188 -23.52 5.07 -12.78
N SER A 189 -23.08 5.85 -11.78
CA SER A 189 -23.86 6.17 -10.59
C SER A 189 -23.81 7.67 -10.23
N PRO A 190 -24.10 8.58 -11.19
CA PRO A 190 -23.83 10.02 -11.03
C PRO A 190 -24.59 10.63 -9.85
N SER A 191 -25.88 10.33 -9.69
CA SER A 191 -26.71 10.93 -8.62
C SER A 191 -26.21 10.56 -7.23
N LYS A 192 -25.79 9.31 -7.01
CA LYS A 192 -25.23 8.84 -5.76
C LYS A 192 -23.89 9.52 -5.49
N ARG A 193 -23.01 9.55 -6.50
CA ARG A 193 -21.66 10.13 -6.40
C ARG A 193 -21.69 11.63 -6.11
N ILE A 194 -22.53 12.40 -6.83
CA ILE A 194 -22.68 13.85 -6.61
C ILE A 194 -23.20 14.12 -5.18
N LYS A 195 -24.15 13.32 -4.69
CA LYS A 195 -24.63 13.44 -3.32
C LYS A 195 -23.54 13.15 -2.28
N ASP A 196 -22.73 12.13 -2.52
CA ASP A 196 -21.61 11.76 -1.63
C ASP A 196 -20.49 12.81 -1.66
N ILE A 197 -20.19 13.38 -2.84
CA ILE A 197 -19.26 14.50 -3.00
C ILE A 197 -19.77 15.73 -2.22
N GLY A 198 -21.06 16.09 -2.39
CA GLY A 198 -21.66 17.21 -1.68
C GLY A 198 -21.65 17.05 -0.15
N LYS A 199 -21.81 15.83 0.35
CA LYS A 199 -21.65 15.54 1.79
C LYS A 199 -20.22 15.73 2.25
N ARG A 200 -19.24 15.28 1.43
CA ARG A 200 -17.81 15.36 1.75
C ARG A 200 -17.32 16.80 1.89
N PHE A 201 -17.80 17.73 1.04
CA PHE A 201 -17.47 19.15 1.16
C PHE A 201 -18.02 19.82 2.42
N LYS A 202 -19.01 19.19 3.08
CA LYS A 202 -19.57 19.68 4.35
C LYS A 202 -18.85 19.13 5.59
N ILE A 203 -18.06 18.07 5.44
CA ILE A 203 -17.28 17.47 6.52
C ILE A 203 -15.91 18.13 6.49
N GLU A 204 -15.76 19.19 7.25
CA GLU A 204 -14.47 19.80 7.50
C GLU A 204 -13.56 18.80 8.23
N ASN A 205 -12.30 18.71 7.77
CA ASN A 205 -11.20 18.04 8.46
C ASN A 205 -11.32 16.51 8.63
N LEU A 206 -11.34 15.76 7.53
CA LEU A 206 -10.89 14.37 7.61
C LEU A 206 -9.39 14.40 7.89
N ASN A 207 -9.02 14.21 9.16
CA ASN A 207 -7.65 13.91 9.51
C ASN A 207 -7.27 12.60 8.79
N PRO A 208 -6.27 12.58 7.89
CA PRO A 208 -5.88 11.35 7.21
C PRO A 208 -5.33 10.30 8.19
N TRP A 209 -5.04 10.73 9.41
CA TRP A 209 -4.48 9.93 10.48
C TRP A 209 -5.54 9.35 11.40
N ASP A 210 -6.78 9.85 11.34
CA ASP A 210 -7.95 9.24 11.97
C ASP A 210 -8.50 8.13 11.07
N TYR A 211 -7.59 7.37 10.46
CA TYR A 211 -7.96 6.21 9.68
C TYR A 211 -8.45 5.11 10.62
N GLU A 212 -9.71 4.76 10.47
CA GLU A 212 -10.25 3.56 11.07
C GLU A 212 -10.11 2.40 10.07
N ASN A 213 -9.67 1.26 10.57
CA ASN A 213 -9.67 0.04 9.79
C ASN A 213 -11.11 -0.26 9.37
N SER A 214 -11.35 -0.28 8.06
CA SER A 214 -12.69 -0.52 7.49
C SER A 214 -13.13 -1.98 7.59
N TYR A 215 -12.26 -2.88 7.98
CA TYR A 215 -12.57 -4.29 8.23
C TYR A 215 -13.17 -4.44 9.64
N LEU A 216 -14.38 -3.89 9.80
CA LEU A 216 -15.01 -3.73 11.11
C LEU A 216 -15.46 -5.02 11.76
N GLU A 217 -15.57 -6.12 11.04
CA GLU A 217 -16.27 -7.29 11.53
C GLU A 217 -15.30 -8.43 11.82
N ARG A 218 -15.59 -9.10 12.93
CA ARG A 218 -15.14 -10.43 13.24
C ARG A 218 -15.54 -11.33 12.09
N ILE A 219 -14.61 -11.70 11.31
CA ILE A 219 -14.83 -12.66 10.27
C ILE A 219 -14.45 -13.99 10.88
N SER A 220 -15.47 -14.83 11.14
CA SER A 220 -15.15 -16.20 11.42
C SER A 220 -14.34 -16.70 10.24
N MET A 221 -13.02 -16.78 10.42
CA MET A 221 -12.22 -17.53 9.51
C MET A 221 -12.97 -18.82 9.25
N TYR A 222 -13.19 -19.17 7.99
CA TYR A 222 -13.63 -20.51 7.66
C TYR A 222 -12.88 -21.49 8.57
N PRO A 223 -13.42 -22.60 9.02
CA PRO A 223 -12.71 -23.60 9.77
C PRO A 223 -11.61 -24.21 8.90
N ILE A 224 -10.65 -23.35 8.55
CA ILE A 224 -9.45 -23.69 7.81
C ILE A 224 -8.47 -24.16 8.87
N GLN A 225 -8.48 -25.44 9.11
CA GLN A 225 -7.58 -26.07 10.08
C GLN A 225 -6.20 -26.33 9.46
N ASP A 226 -6.19 -26.47 8.13
CA ASP A 226 -5.01 -26.79 7.37
C ASP A 226 -5.00 -25.96 6.08
N ILE A 227 -3.87 -25.45 5.80
CA ILE A 227 -3.64 -24.62 4.63
C ILE A 227 -3.58 -25.41 3.34
N SER A 228 -3.24 -26.68 3.37
CA SER A 228 -3.29 -27.54 2.18
C SER A 228 -4.70 -27.59 1.56
N ASN A 229 -5.74 -27.42 2.38
CA ASN A 229 -7.12 -27.35 1.91
C ASN A 229 -7.69 -25.92 1.87
N CYS A 230 -6.88 -24.91 2.20
CA CYS A 230 -7.31 -23.52 2.24
C CYS A 230 -7.81 -23.04 0.88
N ILE A 231 -7.04 -23.32 -0.18
CA ILE A 231 -7.37 -22.93 -1.56
C ILE A 231 -8.69 -23.60 -1.98
N GLU A 232 -8.81 -24.91 -1.78
CA GLU A 232 -10.01 -25.67 -2.15
C GLU A 232 -11.25 -25.15 -1.44
N LYS A 233 -11.18 -24.96 -0.11
CA LYS A 233 -12.30 -24.49 0.71
C LYS A 233 -12.74 -23.07 0.42
N THR A 234 -11.83 -22.21 -0.03
CA THR A 234 -12.11 -20.79 -0.25
C THR A 234 -12.28 -20.42 -1.71
N ASP A 235 -12.02 -21.33 -2.66
CA ASP A 235 -12.16 -21.09 -4.09
C ASP A 235 -13.56 -20.58 -4.40
N PRO A 236 -13.70 -19.38 -4.98
CA PRO A 236 -14.98 -18.82 -5.38
C PRO A 236 -15.73 -19.65 -6.39
N ALA A 237 -15.01 -20.48 -7.18
CA ALA A 237 -15.60 -21.36 -8.20
C ALA A 237 -16.24 -22.64 -7.60
N ASN A 238 -15.84 -23.05 -6.40
CA ASN A 238 -16.27 -24.33 -5.83
C ASN A 238 -17.66 -24.31 -5.18
N GLY A 239 -18.45 -23.23 -5.30
CA GLY A 239 -19.80 -23.16 -4.75
C GLY A 239 -19.90 -23.34 -3.23
N GLN A 240 -18.79 -23.36 -2.52
CA GLN A 240 -18.76 -23.48 -1.07
C GLN A 240 -19.58 -22.38 -0.41
N PRO A 241 -20.37 -22.67 0.62
CA PRO A 241 -21.17 -21.66 1.29
C PRO A 241 -20.28 -20.56 1.86
N ILE A 242 -20.73 -19.32 1.72
CA ILE A 242 -20.09 -18.17 2.35
C ILE A 242 -20.45 -18.24 3.85
N PRO A 243 -19.49 -18.20 4.78
CA PRO A 243 -19.79 -18.21 6.21
C PRO A 243 -20.71 -17.05 6.58
N GLU A 244 -21.52 -17.27 7.61
CA GLU A 244 -22.35 -16.23 8.18
C GLU A 244 -21.50 -15.01 8.59
N GLY A 245 -21.93 -13.80 8.20
CA GLY A 245 -21.19 -12.55 8.42
C GLY A 245 -20.11 -12.25 7.38
N SER A 246 -19.87 -13.12 6.40
CA SER A 246 -18.90 -12.93 5.33
C SER A 246 -19.58 -12.61 4.00
N ASP A 247 -18.85 -11.99 3.09
CA ASP A 247 -19.30 -11.73 1.72
C ASP A 247 -18.33 -12.29 0.67
N ARG A 248 -18.65 -12.10 -0.60
CA ARG A 248 -17.81 -12.58 -1.71
C ARG A 248 -16.43 -11.95 -1.74
N PHE A 249 -16.30 -10.69 -1.31
CA PHE A 249 -15.02 -9.98 -1.27
C PHE A 249 -14.12 -10.57 -0.20
N HIS A 250 -14.70 -10.88 0.93
CA HIS A 250 -14.00 -11.51 2.03
C HIS A 250 -13.53 -12.92 1.68
N LYS A 251 -14.43 -13.75 1.14
CA LYS A 251 -14.06 -15.08 0.64
C LYS A 251 -12.89 -15.00 -0.34
N LYS A 252 -12.94 -14.02 -1.27
CA LYS A 252 -11.85 -13.81 -2.22
C LYS A 252 -10.55 -13.36 -1.53
N ALA A 253 -10.61 -12.51 -0.52
CA ALA A 253 -9.42 -12.07 0.21
C ALA A 253 -8.72 -13.25 0.90
N ILE A 254 -9.49 -14.14 1.53
CA ILE A 254 -8.95 -15.37 2.13
C ILE A 254 -8.32 -16.26 1.06
N PHE A 255 -9.02 -16.47 -0.06
CA PHE A 255 -8.52 -17.27 -1.18
C PHE A 255 -7.20 -16.71 -1.73
N ASP A 256 -7.13 -15.41 -1.98
CA ASP A 256 -5.92 -14.76 -2.48
C ASP A 256 -4.74 -14.93 -1.50
N THR A 257 -4.99 -14.83 -0.19
CA THR A 257 -3.94 -15.04 0.81
C THR A 257 -3.55 -16.51 0.97
N CYS A 258 -4.48 -17.45 0.74
CA CYS A 258 -4.14 -18.88 0.67
C CYS A 258 -3.22 -19.19 -0.51
N ILE A 259 -3.47 -18.58 -1.69
CA ILE A 259 -2.61 -18.74 -2.88
C ILE A 259 -1.22 -18.18 -2.59
N ILE A 260 -1.12 -16.97 -2.03
CA ILE A 260 0.14 -16.34 -1.65
C ILE A 260 0.91 -17.27 -0.71
N ALA A 261 0.26 -17.75 0.31
CA ALA A 261 0.85 -18.59 1.32
C ALA A 261 1.35 -19.93 0.74
N ASN A 262 0.57 -20.55 -0.13
CA ASN A 262 0.99 -21.77 -0.83
C ASN A 262 2.20 -21.52 -1.76
N HIS A 263 2.21 -20.40 -2.47
CA HIS A 263 3.34 -20.01 -3.31
C HIS A 263 4.63 -19.87 -2.46
N ILE A 264 4.54 -19.23 -1.30
CA ILE A 264 5.67 -19.04 -0.40
C ILE A 264 6.24 -20.38 0.06
N VAL A 265 5.37 -21.34 0.41
CA VAL A 265 5.83 -22.67 0.83
C VAL A 265 6.58 -23.39 -0.30
N THR A 266 6.06 -23.30 -1.52
CA THR A 266 6.65 -23.99 -2.68
C THR A 266 7.93 -23.34 -3.21
N HIS A 267 8.07 -22.00 -3.06
CA HIS A 267 9.16 -21.21 -3.63
C HIS A 267 10.12 -20.63 -2.57
N ALA A 268 10.02 -21.05 -1.33
CA ALA A 268 10.84 -20.54 -0.23
C ALA A 268 12.37 -20.73 -0.42
N LYS A 269 12.77 -21.55 -1.38
CA LYS A 269 14.19 -21.86 -1.69
C LYS A 269 14.77 -21.01 -2.83
N GLU A 270 14.00 -20.09 -3.41
CA GLU A 270 14.48 -19.23 -4.50
C GLU A 270 15.32 -18.07 -3.94
N ASP A 271 16.62 -18.31 -3.73
CA ASP A 271 17.55 -17.32 -3.19
C ASP A 271 17.66 -16.04 -4.05
N GLU A 272 17.49 -16.14 -5.36
CA GLU A 272 17.59 -15.01 -6.28
C GLU A 272 16.47 -13.97 -6.05
N VAL A 273 15.23 -14.42 -5.87
CA VAL A 273 14.09 -13.53 -5.59
C VAL A 273 14.28 -12.79 -4.28
N THR A 274 14.74 -13.49 -3.25
CA THR A 274 15.02 -12.92 -1.93
C THR A 274 16.10 -11.84 -2.02
N LYS A 275 17.20 -12.10 -2.75
CA LYS A 275 18.30 -11.16 -2.92
C LYS A 275 17.81 -9.87 -3.59
N GLN A 276 17.10 -9.95 -4.70
CA GLN A 276 16.57 -8.79 -5.42
C GLN A 276 15.65 -7.94 -4.53
N TYR A 277 14.80 -8.56 -3.73
CA TYR A 277 13.96 -7.83 -2.79
C TYR A 277 14.79 -7.01 -1.80
N PHE A 278 15.81 -7.60 -1.20
CA PHE A 278 16.65 -6.91 -0.22
C PHE A 278 17.54 -5.85 -0.85
N ASP A 279 17.99 -6.04 -2.09
CA ASP A 279 18.73 -5.01 -2.83
C ASP A 279 17.81 -3.78 -3.10
N ARG A 280 16.55 -3.98 -3.46
CA ARG A 280 15.54 -2.94 -3.55
C ARG A 280 15.23 -2.29 -2.19
N LEU A 281 15.14 -3.08 -1.13
CA LEU A 281 14.93 -2.59 0.24
C LEU A 281 16.08 -1.67 0.67
N LYS A 282 17.31 -2.01 0.27
CA LYS A 282 18.47 -1.16 0.51
C LYS A 282 18.31 0.22 -0.13
N ILE A 283 17.84 0.29 -1.37
CA ILE A 283 17.63 1.58 -2.08
C ILE A 283 16.68 2.46 -1.27
N LEU A 284 15.52 1.93 -0.87
CA LEU A 284 14.55 2.65 -0.04
C LEU A 284 15.14 3.13 1.30
N HIS A 285 15.87 2.26 1.99
CA HIS A 285 16.46 2.62 3.28
C HIS A 285 17.58 3.67 3.16
N ASP A 286 18.39 3.58 2.10
CA ASP A 286 19.44 4.57 1.82
C ASP A 286 18.81 5.92 1.47
N GLU A 287 17.70 5.94 0.76
CA GLU A 287 16.95 7.14 0.43
C GLU A 287 16.37 7.83 1.68
N ILE A 288 15.76 7.06 2.59
CA ILE A 288 15.29 7.57 3.89
C ILE A 288 16.43 8.26 4.64
N ARG A 289 17.60 7.61 4.69
CA ARG A 289 18.78 8.16 5.39
C ARG A 289 19.36 9.39 4.69
N ARG A 290 19.35 9.40 3.36
CA ARG A 290 19.80 10.54 2.54
C ARG A 290 18.95 11.77 2.83
N ILE A 291 17.63 11.64 2.73
CA ILE A 291 16.69 12.74 3.03
C ILE A 291 16.85 13.21 4.48
N GLY A 292 17.01 12.27 5.42
CA GLY A 292 17.26 12.60 6.80
C GLY A 292 18.49 13.51 6.96
N LYS A 293 19.61 13.12 6.36
CA LYS A 293 20.85 13.94 6.39
C LYS A 293 20.66 15.31 5.76
N GLU A 294 19.95 15.41 4.64
CA GLU A 294 19.64 16.69 4.00
C GLU A 294 18.76 17.58 4.86
N ASN A 295 17.89 17.00 5.67
CA ASN A 295 17.09 17.70 6.67
C ASN A 295 17.86 18.00 7.99
N GLY A 296 19.14 17.62 8.09
CA GLY A 296 19.91 17.75 9.32
C GLY A 296 19.55 16.73 10.41
N GLN A 297 18.94 15.61 10.02
CA GLN A 297 18.45 14.57 10.92
C GLN A 297 19.27 13.28 10.77
N ASN A 298 19.43 12.56 11.88
CA ASN A 298 19.94 11.19 11.87
C ASN A 298 18.78 10.23 12.08
N ILE A 299 18.18 9.77 10.99
CA ILE A 299 17.00 8.89 11.02
C ILE A 299 17.43 7.46 11.33
N GLN A 300 16.87 6.90 12.41
CA GLN A 300 16.95 5.49 12.72
C GLN A 300 15.82 4.74 12.00
N ILE A 301 16.16 3.64 11.33
CA ILE A 301 15.16 2.73 10.73
C ILE A 301 15.01 1.51 11.62
N ILE A 302 13.76 1.16 11.94
CA ILE A 302 13.40 -0.03 12.71
C ILE A 302 12.49 -0.88 11.82
N GLY A 303 12.90 -2.13 11.55
CA GLY A 303 12.07 -3.11 10.87
C GLY A 303 11.09 -3.76 11.86
N VAL A 304 9.84 -3.84 11.48
CA VAL A 304 8.80 -4.49 12.27
C VAL A 304 8.09 -5.54 11.43
N VAL A 305 7.96 -6.74 11.95
CA VAL A 305 7.09 -7.77 11.37
C VAL A 305 5.80 -7.79 12.18
N ALA A 306 4.68 -7.50 11.51
CA ALA A 306 3.37 -7.44 12.12
C ALA A 306 2.84 -8.82 12.52
N PRO A 307 1.83 -8.91 13.39
CA PRO A 307 1.14 -10.16 13.68
C PRO A 307 0.52 -10.80 12.44
N TYR A 308 0.59 -12.11 12.35
CA TYR A 308 -0.03 -12.93 11.31
C TYR A 308 -0.90 -13.99 11.94
N SER A 309 -1.94 -14.43 11.22
CA SER A 309 -2.79 -15.52 11.66
C SER A 309 -1.96 -16.79 11.92
N GLN A 310 -2.34 -17.56 12.93
CA GLN A 310 -1.67 -18.83 13.27
C GLN A 310 -1.61 -19.80 12.10
N LEU A 311 -2.53 -19.72 11.16
CA LEU A 311 -2.50 -20.53 9.94
C LEU A 311 -1.27 -20.25 9.09
N ILE A 312 -0.90 -18.99 8.93
CA ILE A 312 0.35 -18.60 8.23
C ILE A 312 1.57 -18.88 9.09
N GLN A 313 1.44 -18.73 10.40
CA GLN A 313 2.57 -18.94 11.31
C GLN A 313 3.10 -20.37 11.27
N LYS A 314 2.25 -21.36 11.02
CA LYS A 314 2.68 -22.75 10.80
C LYS A 314 3.66 -22.88 9.64
N TRP A 315 3.72 -21.89 8.76
CA TRP A 315 4.68 -21.80 7.64
C TRP A 315 5.83 -20.84 7.90
N ARG A 316 5.81 -20.17 9.04
CA ARG A 316 6.98 -19.48 9.54
C ARG A 316 8.02 -20.52 9.88
N LEU A 317 8.86 -20.76 8.94
CA LEU A 317 10.10 -21.44 9.28
C LEU A 317 10.92 -20.43 10.09
N THR A 318 11.42 -20.85 11.23
CA THR A 318 12.37 -20.08 12.05
C THR A 318 13.52 -19.56 11.18
N GLU A 319 13.91 -20.33 10.20
CA GLU A 319 14.87 -20.02 9.14
C GLU A 319 14.57 -18.72 8.39
N ARG A 320 13.30 -18.35 8.20
CA ARG A 320 12.95 -17.10 7.46
C ARG A 320 13.29 -15.85 8.24
N ASN A 321 13.05 -15.83 9.56
CA ASN A 321 13.46 -14.71 10.38
C ASN A 321 14.97 -14.58 10.41
N GLU A 322 15.71 -15.68 10.40
CA GLU A 322 17.16 -15.67 10.30
C GLU A 322 17.63 -15.17 8.91
N VAL A 323 16.91 -15.51 7.84
CA VAL A 323 17.15 -14.94 6.51
C VAL A 323 16.95 -13.43 6.54
N TRP A 324 15.85 -12.94 7.10
CA TRP A 324 15.62 -11.50 7.25
C TRP A 324 16.73 -10.80 8.02
N LYS A 325 17.12 -11.30 9.17
CA LYS A 325 18.20 -10.72 9.99
C LYS A 325 19.53 -10.72 9.24
N ARG A 326 19.87 -11.83 8.59
CA ARG A 326 21.09 -11.96 7.78
C ARG A 326 21.11 -10.93 6.64
N GLU A 327 20.03 -10.85 5.87
CA GLU A 327 19.94 -9.95 4.72
C GLU A 327 19.91 -8.47 5.15
N LEU A 328 19.20 -8.11 6.20
CA LEU A 328 19.23 -6.76 6.76
C LEU A 328 20.64 -6.37 7.21
N LYS A 329 21.39 -7.30 7.81
CA LYS A 329 22.80 -7.08 8.16
C LYS A 329 23.67 -6.95 6.91
N ARG A 330 23.43 -7.76 5.88
CA ARG A 330 24.15 -7.69 4.60
C ARG A 330 24.00 -6.34 3.92
N ILE A 331 22.78 -5.83 3.83
CA ILE A 331 22.51 -4.56 3.14
C ILE A 331 22.92 -3.33 3.96
N HIS A 332 23.02 -3.46 5.28
CA HIS A 332 23.37 -2.38 6.20
C HIS A 332 24.44 -2.80 7.24
N PRO A 333 25.67 -3.13 6.79
CA PRO A 333 26.69 -3.67 7.68
C PRO A 333 27.17 -2.72 8.76
N SER A 334 27.24 -1.41 8.45
CA SER A 334 27.72 -0.38 9.36
C SER A 334 26.62 0.26 10.22
N ASN A 335 25.37 0.11 9.84
CA ASN A 335 24.22 0.65 10.57
C ASN A 335 23.04 -0.33 10.44
N PRO A 336 23.09 -1.46 11.14
CA PRO A 336 22.10 -2.53 11.02
C PRO A 336 20.72 -2.03 11.41
N VAL A 337 19.70 -2.48 10.65
CA VAL A 337 18.30 -2.24 10.96
C VAL A 337 17.85 -3.31 11.97
N PRO A 338 17.49 -2.92 13.20
CA PRO A 338 16.92 -3.87 14.14
C PRO A 338 15.59 -4.39 13.63
N LEU A 339 15.34 -5.69 13.82
CA LEU A 339 14.10 -6.35 13.46
C LEU A 339 13.32 -6.72 14.72
N LEU A 340 12.14 -6.14 14.87
CA LEU A 340 11.17 -6.48 15.89
C LEU A 340 10.13 -7.45 15.30
N ASP A 341 10.04 -8.64 15.86
CA ASP A 341 9.15 -9.68 15.38
C ASP A 341 7.93 -9.82 16.30
N TYR A 342 6.80 -9.33 15.83
CA TYR A 342 5.50 -9.43 16.54
C TYR A 342 4.56 -10.47 15.92
N GLN A 343 5.04 -11.33 15.04
CA GLN A 343 4.19 -12.28 14.31
C GLN A 343 3.28 -13.10 15.21
N GLY A 344 3.77 -13.54 16.37
CA GLY A 344 3.02 -14.35 17.35
C GLY A 344 2.34 -13.56 18.46
N MET A 345 2.30 -12.24 18.37
CA MET A 345 1.80 -11.40 19.47
C MET A 345 0.32 -11.64 19.79
N LEU A 346 -0.48 -12.00 18.80
CA LEU A 346 -1.91 -12.28 18.90
C LEU A 346 -2.22 -13.80 18.88
N ASP A 347 -1.26 -14.64 19.24
CA ASP A 347 -1.49 -16.09 19.31
C ASP A 347 -2.38 -16.44 20.49
N GLY A 348 -3.35 -17.35 20.28
CA GLY A 348 -4.28 -17.78 21.29
C GLY A 348 -5.49 -18.50 20.69
N SER A 349 -6.44 -18.90 21.53
CA SER A 349 -7.66 -19.61 21.12
C SER A 349 -8.58 -18.76 20.24
N ASP A 350 -8.49 -17.43 20.37
CA ASP A 350 -9.28 -16.42 19.68
C ASP A 350 -8.53 -15.74 18.55
N ASN A 351 -7.36 -16.27 18.17
CA ASN A 351 -6.53 -15.69 17.09
C ASN A 351 -7.31 -15.41 15.80
N GLY A 352 -8.24 -16.29 15.40
CA GLY A 352 -9.09 -16.08 14.22
C GLY A 352 -10.00 -14.85 14.29
N ASP A 353 -10.26 -14.32 15.49
CA ASP A 353 -11.14 -13.18 15.71
C ASP A 353 -10.45 -11.84 15.41
N TYR A 354 -9.13 -11.84 15.33
CA TYR A 354 -8.30 -10.65 15.11
C TYR A 354 -8.00 -10.34 13.65
N TYR A 355 -8.34 -11.23 12.74
CA TYR A 355 -7.94 -11.14 11.34
C TYR A 355 -9.12 -11.01 10.38
N TYR A 356 -8.91 -10.25 9.31
CA TYR A 356 -9.80 -10.15 8.16
C TYR A 356 -9.57 -11.30 7.17
N ASP A 357 -8.32 -11.59 6.92
CA ASP A 357 -7.82 -12.71 6.12
C ASP A 357 -6.60 -13.33 6.84
N LEU A 358 -5.69 -13.97 6.13
CA LEU A 358 -4.55 -14.62 6.78
C LEU A 358 -3.44 -13.65 7.22
N ILE A 359 -3.42 -12.42 6.68
CA ILE A 359 -2.32 -11.47 6.88
C ILE A 359 -2.75 -10.09 7.37
N HIS A 360 -4.03 -9.72 7.21
CA HIS A 360 -4.52 -8.41 7.60
C HIS A 360 -5.33 -8.48 8.89
N LEU A 361 -5.01 -7.61 9.82
CA LEU A 361 -5.83 -7.43 11.01
C LEU A 361 -7.18 -6.79 10.66
N ASN A 362 -8.21 -7.18 11.36
CA ASN A 362 -9.48 -6.45 11.39
C ASN A 362 -9.42 -5.33 12.45
N SER A 363 -10.53 -4.62 12.66
CA SER A 363 -10.56 -3.50 13.61
C SER A 363 -10.37 -3.95 15.08
N ILE A 364 -10.67 -5.20 15.40
CA ILE A 364 -10.46 -5.76 16.74
C ILE A 364 -8.97 -6.04 16.92
N GLY A 365 -8.34 -6.73 15.98
CA GLY A 365 -6.91 -7.03 16.03
C GLY A 365 -6.03 -5.78 15.99
N MET A 366 -6.45 -4.72 15.28
CA MET A 366 -5.74 -3.45 15.26
C MET A 366 -5.72 -2.75 16.64
N LYS A 367 -6.71 -3.01 17.50
CA LYS A 367 -6.85 -2.36 18.81
C LYS A 367 -6.15 -3.14 19.93
N ASN A 368 -5.84 -4.40 19.70
CA ASN A 368 -5.11 -5.25 20.63
C ASN A 368 -3.60 -5.24 20.34
#